data_bc8d65a5e46b9730e0ad4b16787ac79a
#
_entry.id   bc8d65a5e46b9730e0ad4b16787ac79a
#
_cell.length_a   1.000
_cell.length_b   1.000
_cell.length_c   1.000
_cell.angle_alpha   90.00
_cell.angle_beta   90.00
_cell.angle_gamma   90.00
#
_symmetry.space_group_name_H-M   'P 1'
#
loop_
_entity.id
_entity.type
_entity.pdbx_description
1 polymer ?
#
loop_
_entity_poly.entity_id
_entity_poly.type
_entity_poly.pdbx_seq_one_letter_code
_entity_poly.pdbx_strand_id
1 'polypeptide(L)'
;DEPVWADEFDGTEIDRTKWNFPWWETERKGGYWHEDMASVKDGNLIIRAEYLDEPLENRYYEQWKDEINFKEYKPGWYTACLRTADLYEQCYGYFEVRCILPAATGMWSAFWMMNHNVEDVDGTGKDGTEVDIFESFYYKDHWWGNDCVTTGVIYDGYGDDIVNYSIGKYFIENN
;
A
#
# COMPACT_ATOMS: atom_id res chain seq x y z
N ASP A 1 -5.75 -20.44 -16.67
CA ASP A 1 -4.39 -20.14 -17.15
C ASP A 1 -3.50 -19.98 -15.94
N GLU A 2 -2.21 -20.33 -16.06
CA GLU A 2 -1.24 -20.10 -15.00
C GLU A 2 -0.96 -18.61 -14.89
N PRO A 3 -0.81 -18.05 -13.66
CA PRO A 3 -0.44 -16.65 -13.48
C PRO A 3 0.96 -16.39 -14.03
N VAL A 4 1.19 -15.24 -14.64
CA VAL A 4 2.53 -14.80 -15.10
C VAL A 4 3.41 -14.36 -13.95
N TRP A 5 2.82 -13.94 -12.86
CA TRP A 5 3.44 -13.62 -11.59
C TRP A 5 2.49 -13.96 -10.45
N ALA A 6 3.00 -14.56 -9.39
CA ALA A 6 2.25 -14.90 -8.19
C ALA A 6 3.17 -15.00 -6.98
N ASP A 7 2.61 -14.82 -5.80
CA ASP A 7 3.20 -15.20 -4.54
C ASP A 7 2.15 -15.79 -3.61
N GLU A 8 2.30 -17.06 -3.30
CA GLU A 8 1.42 -17.81 -2.39
C GLU A 8 1.94 -17.80 -0.95
N PHE A 9 3.09 -17.13 -0.72
CA PHE A 9 3.72 -16.99 0.59
C PHE A 9 4.02 -18.32 1.28
N ASP A 10 4.36 -19.35 0.51
CA ASP A 10 4.67 -20.70 1.00
C ASP A 10 5.98 -20.78 1.78
N GLY A 11 6.80 -19.74 1.72
CA GLY A 11 8.07 -19.63 2.45
C GLY A 11 7.90 -19.31 3.93
N THR A 12 9.01 -19.01 4.57
CA THR A 12 9.08 -18.55 5.97
C THR A 12 9.49 -17.09 6.09
N GLU A 13 9.85 -16.47 4.98
CA GLU A 13 10.31 -15.08 4.88
C GLU A 13 9.74 -14.45 3.61
N ILE A 14 9.73 -13.12 3.59
CA ILE A 14 9.32 -12.36 2.40
C ILE A 14 10.35 -12.57 1.29
N ASP A 15 9.91 -13.03 0.13
CA ASP A 15 10.76 -13.20 -1.03
C ASP A 15 11.22 -11.84 -1.59
N ARG A 16 12.46 -11.48 -1.32
CA ARG A 16 13.05 -10.19 -1.72
C ARG A 16 13.33 -10.10 -3.22
N THR A 17 13.15 -11.17 -3.97
CA THR A 17 13.17 -11.14 -5.44
C THR A 17 11.83 -10.74 -6.04
N LYS A 18 10.76 -10.80 -5.25
CA LYS A 18 9.40 -10.39 -5.60
C LYS A 18 8.97 -9.08 -4.96
N TRP A 19 9.45 -8.81 -3.74
CA TRP A 19 8.98 -7.71 -2.91
C TRP A 19 10.11 -6.84 -2.38
N ASN A 20 9.90 -5.53 -2.41
CA ASN A 20 10.70 -4.55 -1.70
C ASN A 20 9.81 -3.62 -0.86
N PHE A 21 10.44 -2.65 -0.19
CA PHE A 21 9.78 -1.69 0.69
C PHE A 21 10.18 -0.26 0.29
N PRO A 22 9.32 0.75 0.50
CA PRO A 22 9.63 2.14 0.20
C PRO A 22 10.49 2.76 1.31
N TRP A 23 11.78 2.42 1.38
CA TRP A 23 12.68 2.88 2.45
C TRP A 23 12.92 4.39 2.46
N TRP A 24 12.66 5.09 1.37
CA TRP A 24 12.76 6.55 1.27
C TRP A 24 11.47 7.28 1.69
N GLU A 25 10.37 6.60 1.85
CA GLU A 25 9.10 7.14 2.33
C GLU A 25 8.72 6.44 3.62
N THR A 26 9.17 7.00 4.74
CA THR A 26 9.01 6.37 6.05
C THR A 26 7.75 6.80 6.78
N GLU A 27 7.26 8.04 6.56
CA GLU A 27 6.03 8.53 7.17
C GLU A 27 4.87 8.55 6.16
N ARG A 28 3.74 7.96 6.53
CA ARG A 28 2.53 7.96 5.70
C ARG A 28 1.27 8.09 6.55
N LYS A 29 0.47 9.15 6.28
CA LYS A 29 -0.86 9.34 6.89
C LYS A 29 -0.90 9.26 8.44
N GLY A 30 0.14 9.79 9.10
CA GLY A 30 0.25 9.80 10.55
C GLY A 30 0.78 8.51 11.19
N GLY A 31 1.33 7.62 10.39
CA GLY A 31 2.05 6.43 10.82
C GLY A 31 3.35 6.24 10.06
N TYR A 32 4.06 5.18 10.37
CA TYR A 32 5.32 4.84 9.74
C TYR A 32 5.25 3.52 9.01
N TRP A 33 5.89 3.44 7.84
CA TRP A 33 6.15 2.18 7.16
C TRP A 33 7.50 1.61 7.58
N HIS A 34 7.49 0.34 7.95
CA HIS A 34 8.71 -0.38 8.32
C HIS A 34 8.61 -1.84 7.91
N GLU A 35 9.72 -2.39 7.39
CA GLU A 35 9.75 -3.76 6.88
C GLU A 35 9.47 -4.82 7.96
N ASP A 36 9.86 -4.58 9.23
CA ASP A 36 9.61 -5.50 10.35
C ASP A 36 8.12 -5.63 10.72
N MET A 37 7.26 -4.79 10.13
CA MET A 37 5.81 -4.90 10.31
C MET A 37 5.16 -5.88 9.33
N ALA A 38 5.95 -6.48 8.44
CA ALA A 38 5.52 -7.54 7.53
C ALA A 38 6.25 -8.85 7.81
N SER A 39 5.56 -9.97 7.69
CA SER A 39 6.13 -11.32 7.86
C SER A 39 5.37 -12.35 7.05
N VAL A 40 6.00 -13.48 6.79
CA VAL A 40 5.36 -14.65 6.17
C VAL A 40 5.23 -15.75 7.20
N LYS A 41 4.03 -16.30 7.35
CA LYS A 41 3.76 -17.39 8.27
C LYS A 41 2.55 -18.22 7.81
N ASP A 42 2.69 -19.52 7.86
CA ASP A 42 1.62 -20.50 7.59
C ASP A 42 0.92 -20.24 6.22
N GLY A 43 1.72 -19.94 5.18
CA GLY A 43 1.22 -19.68 3.83
C GLY A 43 0.51 -18.32 3.69
N ASN A 44 0.85 -17.35 4.53
CA ASN A 44 0.23 -16.02 4.49
C ASN A 44 1.26 -14.91 4.65
N LEU A 45 1.09 -13.84 3.90
CA LEU A 45 1.67 -12.55 4.22
C LEU A 45 0.86 -11.91 5.35
N ILE A 46 1.54 -11.51 6.40
CA ILE A 46 0.95 -10.82 7.55
C ILE A 46 1.52 -9.40 7.61
N ILE A 47 0.67 -8.41 7.43
CA ILE A 47 1.01 -7.01 7.65
C ILE A 47 0.37 -6.59 8.97
N ARG A 48 1.20 -6.15 9.92
CA ARG A 48 0.75 -5.67 11.23
C ARG A 48 0.64 -4.17 11.25
N ALA A 49 -0.29 -3.66 12.04
CA ALA A 49 -0.31 -2.27 12.47
C ALA A 49 -0.25 -2.24 14.00
N GLU A 50 0.74 -1.56 14.56
CA GLU A 50 1.04 -1.58 15.99
C GLU A 50 1.54 -0.22 16.45
N TYR A 51 1.09 0.25 17.62
CA TYR A 51 1.66 1.42 18.27
C TYR A 51 2.87 1.01 19.10
N LEU A 52 4.01 1.66 18.83
CA LEU A 52 5.26 1.41 19.52
C LEU A 52 5.67 2.64 20.33
N ASP A 53 5.97 2.43 21.63
CA ASP A 53 6.47 3.47 22.52
C ASP A 53 7.92 3.84 22.22
N GLU A 54 8.66 2.94 21.57
CA GLU A 54 10.02 3.17 21.11
C GLU A 54 10.08 3.03 19.59
N PRO A 55 10.83 3.88 18.88
CA PRO A 55 10.95 3.80 17.43
C PRO A 55 11.71 2.54 17.01
N LEU A 56 11.33 1.99 15.86
CA LEU A 56 12.12 0.95 15.22
C LEU A 56 13.44 1.51 14.67
N GLU A 57 14.40 0.63 14.46
CA GLU A 57 15.71 1.00 13.91
C GLU A 57 15.57 1.50 12.47
N ASN A 58 16.07 2.69 12.19
CA ASN A 58 16.12 3.22 10.84
C ASN A 58 17.38 2.74 10.11
N ARG A 59 17.35 1.51 9.60
CA ARG A 59 18.49 0.80 8.98
C ARG A 59 19.05 1.49 7.75
N TYR A 60 18.25 2.32 7.09
CA TYR A 60 18.60 2.99 5.84
C TYR A 60 18.77 4.50 5.99
N TYR A 61 18.92 4.98 7.23
CA TYR A 61 19.00 6.41 7.54
C TYR A 61 20.08 7.11 6.71
N GLU A 62 21.30 6.62 6.71
CA GLU A 62 22.40 7.26 5.99
C GLU A 62 22.22 7.28 4.46
N GLN A 63 21.44 6.34 3.92
CA GLN A 63 21.16 6.25 2.49
C GLN A 63 20.05 7.22 2.05
N TRP A 64 19.03 7.43 2.89
CA TRP A 64 17.79 8.10 2.48
C TRP A 64 17.46 9.38 3.25
N LYS A 65 18.28 9.77 4.22
CA LYS A 65 18.01 10.94 5.09
C LYS A 65 17.80 12.27 4.37
N ASP A 66 18.30 12.40 3.14
CA ASP A 66 18.20 13.61 2.34
C ASP A 66 16.98 13.59 1.40
N GLU A 67 16.23 12.49 1.33
CA GLU A 67 15.00 12.39 0.55
C GLU A 67 13.84 13.11 1.23
N ILE A 68 13.01 13.79 0.42
CA ILE A 68 11.94 14.67 0.91
C ILE A 68 10.89 13.94 1.76
N ASN A 69 10.61 12.68 1.42
CA ASN A 69 9.62 11.86 2.12
C ASN A 69 10.21 10.99 3.22
N PHE A 70 11.53 11.03 3.39
CA PHE A 70 12.19 10.33 4.47
C PHE A 70 12.03 11.10 5.76
N LYS A 71 11.49 10.43 6.78
CA LYS A 71 11.34 10.97 8.12
C LYS A 71 12.00 10.05 9.12
N GLU A 72 12.63 10.65 10.12
CA GLU A 72 13.15 9.88 11.24
C GLU A 72 12.00 9.22 12.01
N TYR A 73 12.18 7.96 12.33
CA TYR A 73 11.19 7.21 13.11
C TYR A 73 11.06 7.75 14.53
N LYS A 74 9.84 7.79 15.02
CA LYS A 74 9.47 8.24 16.37
C LYS A 74 8.48 7.25 16.99
N PRO A 75 8.24 7.29 18.31
CA PRO A 75 7.11 6.58 18.89
C PRO A 75 5.81 6.88 18.14
N GLY A 76 5.03 5.84 17.83
CA GLY A 76 3.82 6.02 17.02
C GLY A 76 3.31 4.72 16.41
N TRP A 77 2.39 4.85 15.47
CA TRP A 77 1.86 3.73 14.72
C TRP A 77 2.81 3.29 13.61
N TYR A 78 3.06 2.00 13.54
CA TYR A 78 3.86 1.35 12.51
C TYR A 78 3.06 0.33 11.75
N THR A 79 3.28 0.25 10.45
CA THR A 79 2.74 -0.77 9.56
C THR A 79 3.73 -1.04 8.43
N ALA A 80 3.35 -1.79 7.39
CA ALA A 80 4.21 -2.03 6.24
C ALA A 80 3.51 -1.72 4.92
N CYS A 81 4.32 -1.34 3.93
CA CYS A 81 3.97 -1.31 2.53
C CYS A 81 4.94 -2.20 1.77
N LEU A 82 4.43 -3.21 1.07
CA LEU A 82 5.21 -4.04 0.16
C LEU A 82 4.90 -3.62 -1.27
N ARG A 83 5.91 -3.65 -2.13
CA ARG A 83 5.75 -3.29 -3.53
C ARG A 83 6.67 -4.14 -4.43
N THR A 84 6.31 -4.22 -5.69
CA THR A 84 7.06 -4.95 -6.73
C THR A 84 7.90 -4.02 -7.60
N ALA A 85 7.95 -2.72 -7.31
CA ALA A 85 8.68 -1.74 -8.10
C ALA A 85 10.15 -2.16 -8.32
N ASP A 86 10.66 -1.97 -9.53
CA ASP A 86 11.99 -2.39 -9.98
C ASP A 86 12.25 -3.92 -9.95
N LEU A 87 11.25 -4.74 -9.60
CA LEU A 87 11.32 -6.19 -9.58
C LEU A 87 10.36 -6.82 -10.59
N TYR A 88 9.11 -6.37 -10.61
CA TYR A 88 8.10 -6.80 -11.56
C TYR A 88 7.07 -5.70 -11.79
N GLU A 89 6.80 -5.40 -13.04
CA GLU A 89 5.80 -4.42 -13.47
C GLU A 89 4.88 -5.03 -14.54
N GLN A 90 3.59 -4.70 -14.49
CA GLN A 90 2.60 -5.20 -15.41
C GLN A 90 1.63 -4.09 -15.84
N CYS A 91 1.51 -3.89 -17.15
CA CYS A 91 0.66 -2.84 -17.71
C CYS A 91 -0.82 -3.27 -17.81
N TYR A 92 -1.09 -4.51 -18.18
CA TYR A 92 -2.44 -5.04 -18.39
C TYR A 92 -2.57 -6.42 -17.77
N GLY A 93 -3.78 -6.80 -17.42
CA GLY A 93 -4.03 -8.16 -16.97
C GLY A 93 -5.19 -8.27 -15.99
N TYR A 94 -5.31 -9.43 -15.43
CA TYR A 94 -6.19 -9.74 -14.31
C TYR A 94 -5.34 -9.76 -13.03
N PHE A 95 -5.77 -9.00 -12.04
CA PHE A 95 -5.09 -8.88 -10.76
C PHE A 95 -6.00 -9.44 -9.68
N GLU A 96 -5.46 -10.32 -8.86
CA GLU A 96 -6.20 -10.99 -7.80
C GLU A 96 -5.40 -10.98 -6.50
N VAL A 97 -6.07 -10.71 -5.40
CA VAL A 97 -5.55 -10.91 -4.06
C VAL A 97 -6.60 -11.58 -3.19
N ARG A 98 -6.19 -12.57 -2.40
CA ARG A 98 -7.01 -13.15 -1.35
C ARG A 98 -6.49 -12.62 -0.02
N CYS A 99 -7.32 -11.86 0.70
CA CYS A 99 -6.91 -11.22 1.94
C CYS A 99 -8.03 -11.16 2.98
N ILE A 100 -7.63 -10.95 4.23
CA ILE A 100 -8.51 -10.58 5.34
C ILE A 100 -8.16 -9.15 5.73
N LEU A 101 -9.13 -8.26 5.67
CA LEU A 101 -8.95 -6.86 5.99
C LEU A 101 -9.13 -6.61 7.49
N PRO A 102 -8.33 -5.72 8.10
CA PRO A 102 -8.48 -5.38 9.51
C PRO A 102 -9.76 -4.57 9.75
N ALA A 103 -10.46 -4.88 10.83
CA ALA A 103 -11.69 -4.19 11.25
C ALA A 103 -11.41 -3.26 12.46
N ALA A 104 -10.44 -2.36 12.33
CA ALA A 104 -10.06 -1.44 13.40
C ALA A 104 -10.07 0.01 12.89
N THR A 105 -10.63 0.91 13.69
CA THR A 105 -10.72 2.34 13.36
C THR A 105 -9.34 2.92 13.05
N GLY A 106 -9.24 3.62 11.93
CA GLY A 106 -8.01 4.22 11.43
C GLY A 106 -7.19 3.32 10.51
N MET A 107 -7.61 2.06 10.31
CA MET A 107 -6.98 1.20 9.31
C MET A 107 -7.34 1.65 7.90
N TRP A 108 -6.35 1.61 7.03
CA TRP A 108 -6.49 1.90 5.61
C TRP A 108 -5.64 0.90 4.83
N SER A 109 -6.28 -0.19 4.43
CA SER A 109 -5.63 -1.24 3.65
C SER A 109 -5.90 -1.04 2.17
N ALA A 110 -4.90 -1.28 1.33
CA ALA A 110 -5.02 -1.13 -0.11
C ALA A 110 -4.28 -2.24 -0.87
N PHE A 111 -4.83 -2.58 -2.03
CA PHE A 111 -4.17 -3.30 -3.09
C PHE A 111 -4.27 -2.46 -4.35
N TRP A 112 -3.14 -1.94 -4.82
CA TRP A 112 -3.08 -0.86 -5.78
C TRP A 112 -1.84 -0.93 -6.67
N MET A 113 -1.87 -0.20 -7.75
CA MET A 113 -0.78 -0.06 -8.72
C MET A 113 -0.48 1.42 -8.93
N MET A 114 0.77 1.73 -9.20
CA MET A 114 1.20 3.11 -9.42
C MET A 114 2.32 3.17 -10.45
N ASN A 115 2.26 4.17 -11.32
CA ASN A 115 3.35 4.52 -12.22
C ASN A 115 4.13 5.70 -11.65
N HIS A 116 5.43 5.76 -11.89
CA HIS A 116 6.30 6.86 -11.42
C HIS A 116 5.88 8.25 -11.93
N ASN A 117 5.26 8.32 -13.10
CA ASN A 117 4.87 9.58 -13.73
C ASN A 117 3.46 10.03 -13.33
N VAL A 118 2.84 9.43 -12.31
CA VAL A 118 1.52 9.85 -11.83
C VAL A 118 1.48 11.33 -11.41
N GLU A 119 2.61 11.91 -11.05
CA GLU A 119 2.75 13.34 -10.69
C GLU A 119 2.77 14.29 -11.90
N ASP A 120 2.98 13.79 -13.11
CA ASP A 120 3.01 14.62 -14.30
C ASP A 120 1.59 15.09 -14.65
N VAL A 121 1.44 16.38 -14.94
CA VAL A 121 0.14 17.02 -15.21
C VAL A 121 0.05 17.36 -16.70
N ASP A 122 -0.62 16.51 -17.45
CA ASP A 122 -0.84 16.72 -18.89
C ASP A 122 -2.32 16.70 -19.33
N GLY A 123 -3.24 16.51 -18.35
CA GLY A 123 -4.68 16.37 -18.58
C GLY A 123 -5.08 14.98 -19.05
N THR A 124 -4.17 14.00 -18.96
CA THR A 124 -4.44 12.59 -19.33
C THR A 124 -3.76 11.63 -18.36
N GLY A 125 -4.24 10.40 -18.24
CA GLY A 125 -3.56 9.37 -17.45
C GLY A 125 -2.62 8.50 -18.30
N LYS A 126 -2.14 8.97 -19.46
CA LYS A 126 -1.32 8.15 -20.37
C LYS A 126 0.13 8.08 -19.94
N ASP A 127 0.63 9.10 -19.31
CA ASP A 127 1.98 9.26 -18.79
C ASP A 127 2.17 8.55 -17.44
N GLY A 128 1.12 8.54 -16.61
CA GLY A 128 1.15 7.84 -15.32
C GLY A 128 -0.19 7.86 -14.60
N THR A 129 -0.49 6.77 -13.94
CA THR A 129 -1.78 6.56 -13.26
C THR A 129 -1.57 5.74 -11.99
N GLU A 130 -2.27 6.09 -10.93
CA GLU A 130 -2.54 5.21 -9.80
C GLU A 130 -3.86 4.47 -10.05
N VAL A 131 -3.88 3.18 -9.83
CA VAL A 131 -5.07 2.36 -9.93
C VAL A 131 -5.27 1.63 -8.61
N ASP A 132 -6.29 2.03 -7.87
CA ASP A 132 -6.70 1.34 -6.65
C ASP A 132 -7.61 0.19 -7.02
N ILE A 133 -7.07 -1.03 -7.03
CA ILE A 133 -7.87 -2.25 -7.23
C ILE A 133 -8.87 -2.34 -6.09
N PHE A 134 -8.40 -2.10 -4.86
CA PHE A 134 -9.26 -1.70 -3.75
C PHE A 134 -8.52 -0.87 -2.71
N GLU A 135 -9.30 -0.02 -2.03
CA GLU A 135 -8.95 0.59 -0.76
C GLU A 135 -10.03 0.28 0.28
N SER A 136 -9.63 -0.03 1.49
CA SER A 136 -10.52 -0.28 2.63
C SER A 136 -10.21 0.69 3.75
N PHE A 137 -11.06 1.70 3.85
CA PHE A 137 -11.00 2.68 4.94
C PHE A 137 -11.88 2.20 6.09
N TYR A 138 -11.32 2.05 7.27
CA TYR A 138 -12.10 1.69 8.45
C TYR A 138 -12.17 2.87 9.43
N TYR A 139 -13.26 3.62 9.35
CA TYR A 139 -13.55 4.74 10.25
C TYR A 139 -14.80 4.44 11.08
N LYS A 140 -14.69 4.63 12.38
CA LYS A 140 -15.87 4.60 13.24
C LYS A 140 -16.84 5.69 12.79
N ASP A 141 -18.11 5.34 12.66
CA ASP A 141 -19.19 6.26 12.29
C ASP A 141 -19.08 6.86 10.87
N HIS A 142 -18.37 6.22 9.96
CA HIS A 142 -18.32 6.67 8.57
C HIS A 142 -19.70 6.48 7.90
N TRP A 143 -20.19 7.50 7.18
CA TRP A 143 -21.54 7.51 6.62
C TRP A 143 -21.82 6.42 5.57
N TRP A 144 -20.80 5.85 4.96
CA TRP A 144 -20.93 4.72 4.01
C TRP A 144 -20.64 3.33 4.60
N GLY A 145 -20.38 3.24 5.91
CA GLY A 145 -20.07 1.98 6.58
C GLY A 145 -18.59 1.58 6.51
N ASN A 146 -18.23 0.63 7.33
CA ASN A 146 -16.85 0.12 7.46
C ASN A 146 -16.66 -1.27 6.83
N ASP A 147 -17.66 -1.76 6.13
CA ASP A 147 -17.75 -3.08 5.54
C ASP A 147 -17.69 -3.03 4.00
N CYS A 148 -17.01 -2.04 3.47
CA CYS A 148 -16.87 -1.87 2.04
C CYS A 148 -15.43 -1.58 1.63
N VAL A 149 -15.16 -1.86 0.37
CA VAL A 149 -13.98 -1.41 -0.35
C VAL A 149 -14.39 -0.44 -1.45
N THR A 150 -13.52 0.51 -1.75
CA THR A 150 -13.65 1.40 -2.90
C THR A 150 -12.61 1.03 -3.96
N THR A 151 -12.89 1.35 -5.20
CA THR A 151 -11.96 1.22 -6.30
C THR A 151 -11.88 2.56 -7.03
N GLY A 152 -10.71 2.92 -7.52
CA GLY A 152 -10.47 4.22 -8.09
C GLY A 152 -9.32 4.27 -9.08
N VAL A 153 -9.26 5.40 -9.78
CA VAL A 153 -8.14 5.77 -10.68
C VAL A 153 -7.78 7.22 -10.42
N ILE A 154 -6.50 7.49 -10.24
CA ILE A 154 -5.96 8.82 -10.00
C ILE A 154 -4.88 9.12 -11.03
N TYR A 155 -4.86 10.32 -11.59
CA TYR A 155 -3.80 10.81 -12.46
C TYR A 155 -3.70 12.35 -12.39
N ASP A 156 -2.71 12.95 -13.05
CA ASP A 156 -2.36 14.37 -12.96
C ASP A 156 -1.98 14.79 -11.53
N GLY A 157 -1.21 13.95 -10.84
CA GLY A 157 -0.66 14.25 -9.52
C GLY A 157 -1.67 14.21 -8.39
N TYR A 158 -1.28 14.79 -7.26
CA TYR A 158 -2.09 14.86 -6.04
C TYR A 158 -2.38 16.30 -5.59
N GLY A 159 -2.08 17.28 -6.46
CA GLY A 159 -2.31 18.70 -6.24
C GLY A 159 -3.68 19.19 -6.74
N ASP A 160 -3.72 20.47 -7.13
CA ASP A 160 -4.95 21.12 -7.56
C ASP A 160 -5.50 20.58 -8.90
N ASP A 161 -4.63 19.99 -9.73
CA ASP A 161 -4.97 19.43 -11.04
C ASP A 161 -5.39 17.95 -10.98
N ILE A 162 -5.37 17.36 -9.80
CA ILE A 162 -5.70 15.94 -9.57
C ILE A 162 -7.02 15.55 -10.26
N VAL A 163 -6.96 14.46 -11.02
CA VAL A 163 -8.15 13.78 -11.52
C VAL A 163 -8.33 12.47 -10.77
N ASN A 164 -9.39 12.38 -10.00
CA ASN A 164 -9.71 11.21 -9.18
C ASN A 164 -11.10 10.70 -9.55
N TYR A 165 -11.14 9.49 -10.11
CA TYR A 165 -12.37 8.78 -10.41
C TYR A 165 -12.58 7.62 -9.42
N SER A 166 -13.53 7.76 -8.53
CA SER A 166 -14.07 6.61 -7.79
C SER A 166 -14.92 5.77 -8.76
N ILE A 167 -14.46 4.58 -9.09
CA ILE A 167 -15.11 3.69 -10.05
C ILE A 167 -16.24 2.91 -9.39
N GLY A 168 -16.11 2.54 -8.12
CA GLY A 168 -17.11 1.78 -7.43
C GLY A 168 -16.91 1.66 -5.94
N LYS A 169 -17.95 1.16 -5.30
CA LYS A 169 -17.99 0.84 -3.88
C LYS A 169 -18.65 -0.53 -3.73
N TYR A 170 -17.97 -1.43 -3.06
CA TYR A 170 -18.41 -2.81 -2.91
C TYR A 170 -18.49 -3.15 -1.43
N PHE A 171 -19.62 -3.70 -1.01
CA PHE A 171 -19.78 -4.18 0.35
C PHE A 171 -19.13 -5.57 0.48
N ILE A 172 -18.41 -5.76 1.57
CA ILE A 172 -17.78 -7.02 1.91
C ILE A 172 -18.79 -7.82 2.73
N GLU A 173 -19.14 -9.01 2.27
CA GLU A 173 -19.93 -9.91 3.10
C GLU A 173 -19.05 -10.40 4.26
N ASN A 174 -19.46 -10.11 5.47
CA ASN A 174 -18.83 -10.67 6.67
C ASN A 174 -19.16 -12.17 6.73
N ASN A 175 -18.21 -13.02 6.38
CA ASN A 175 -18.27 -14.46 6.55
C ASN A 175 -17.71 -14.85 7.93
#